data_db1c75a9dbb487ff5dd161fabf3f216e
#
_entry.id   db1c75a9dbb487ff5dd161fabf3f216e
#
_cell.length_a   1.000
_cell.length_b   1.000
_cell.length_c   1.000
_cell.angle_alpha   90.00
_cell.angle_beta   90.00
_cell.angle_gamma   90.00
#
_symmetry.space_group_name_H-M   'P 1'
#
loop_
_entity.id
_entity.type
_entity.pdbx_description
1 polymer ?
#
loop_
_entity_poly.entity_id
_entity_poly.type
_entity_poly.pdbx_seq_one_letter_code
_entity_poly.pdbx_strand_id
1 'polypeptide(L)'
;MNKIAQLWRIATHPHELRLAVSGLGVRLSGDAAMGGLDAAETAAVCDWAKTAGIDVFVEIGTLFGFTARAVKAAAPGVRVIAVDNFCWNPFGLTPSQHEAFTRRVLEGSGVELVHADAEEFLARLSDRLDPRRAMVFLDGSHAYEDVRREIELVKTAGVRVVSGHDFGNPRFGVTRAVAETLGEPDDTRGMCWLKRAGE
;
A
#
# COMPACT_ATOMS: atom_id res chain seq x y z
N MET A 1 -4.70 -30.95 -5.81
CA MET A 1 -5.70 -30.68 -6.85
C MET A 1 -5.01 -30.78 -8.20
N ASN A 2 -5.53 -31.60 -9.16
CA ASN A 2 -4.87 -31.85 -10.45
C ASN A 2 -4.86 -30.58 -11.31
N LYS A 3 -3.73 -30.24 -11.95
CA LYS A 3 -3.56 -29.06 -12.81
C LYS A 3 -4.65 -28.94 -13.90
N ILE A 4 -5.12 -30.09 -14.42
CA ILE A 4 -6.19 -30.15 -15.43
C ILE A 4 -7.54 -29.67 -14.85
N ALA A 5 -7.88 -30.06 -13.63
CA ALA A 5 -9.12 -29.62 -12.97
C ALA A 5 -9.07 -28.11 -12.66
N GLN A 6 -7.90 -27.56 -12.37
CA GLN A 6 -7.71 -26.13 -12.15
C GLN A 6 -7.87 -25.33 -13.45
N LEU A 7 -7.33 -25.81 -14.57
CA LEU A 7 -7.51 -25.18 -15.89
C LEU A 7 -8.97 -25.24 -16.36
N TRP A 8 -9.67 -26.35 -16.12
CA TRP A 8 -11.09 -26.52 -16.44
C TRP A 8 -11.97 -25.54 -15.64
N ARG A 9 -11.67 -25.38 -14.36
CA ARG A 9 -12.37 -24.43 -13.49
C ARG A 9 -12.18 -22.99 -13.96
N ILE A 10 -10.96 -22.59 -14.33
CA ILE A 10 -10.64 -21.27 -14.89
C ILE A 10 -11.43 -21.03 -16.19
N ALA A 11 -11.48 -22.02 -17.09
CA ALA A 11 -12.15 -21.90 -18.39
C ALA A 11 -13.68 -21.82 -18.27
N THR A 12 -14.28 -22.39 -17.24
CA THR A 12 -15.74 -22.43 -17.03
C THR A 12 -16.29 -21.32 -16.13
N HIS A 13 -15.41 -20.58 -15.43
CA HIS A 13 -15.79 -19.50 -14.53
C HIS A 13 -15.18 -18.16 -14.98
N PRO A 14 -15.97 -17.26 -15.60
CA PRO A 14 -15.48 -15.99 -16.17
C PRO A 14 -14.71 -15.12 -15.18
N HIS A 15 -15.04 -15.19 -13.88
CA HIS A 15 -14.34 -14.42 -12.84
C HIS A 15 -12.94 -14.99 -12.54
N GLU A 16 -12.81 -16.33 -12.53
CA GLU A 16 -11.50 -16.95 -12.32
C GLU A 16 -10.58 -16.77 -13.53
N LEU A 17 -11.17 -16.73 -14.73
CA LEU A 17 -10.44 -16.37 -15.94
C LEU A 17 -9.92 -14.92 -15.86
N ARG A 18 -10.78 -13.97 -15.45
CA ARG A 18 -10.36 -12.57 -15.25
C ARG A 18 -9.25 -12.45 -14.21
N LEU A 19 -9.38 -13.11 -13.07
CA LEU A 19 -8.32 -13.16 -12.04
C LEU A 19 -7.01 -13.75 -12.57
N ALA A 20 -7.09 -14.82 -13.35
CA ALA A 20 -5.91 -15.44 -13.94
C ALA A 20 -5.25 -14.55 -14.99
N VAL A 21 -6.04 -13.87 -15.84
CA VAL A 21 -5.56 -12.93 -16.86
C VAL A 21 -4.99 -11.69 -16.20
N SER A 22 -5.66 -11.12 -15.20
CA SER A 22 -5.15 -9.98 -14.42
C SER A 22 -3.85 -10.34 -13.70
N GLY A 23 -3.81 -11.49 -13.02
CA GLY A 23 -2.61 -11.99 -12.36
C GLY A 23 -1.45 -12.28 -13.30
N LEU A 24 -1.73 -12.72 -14.54
CA LEU A 24 -0.72 -12.88 -15.58
C LEU A 24 -0.26 -11.51 -16.09
N GLY A 25 -1.18 -10.58 -16.31
CA GLY A 25 -0.88 -9.19 -16.69
C GLY A 25 0.05 -8.51 -15.70
N VAL A 26 -0.26 -8.61 -14.40
CA VAL A 26 0.60 -8.08 -13.31
C VAL A 26 1.98 -8.72 -13.32
N ARG A 27 2.09 -10.04 -13.50
CA ARG A 27 3.39 -10.73 -13.56
C ARG A 27 4.23 -10.34 -14.78
N LEU A 28 3.59 -9.99 -15.89
CA LEU A 28 4.27 -9.62 -17.13
C LEU A 28 4.58 -8.14 -17.24
N SER A 29 3.71 -7.29 -16.68
CA SER A 29 3.80 -5.83 -16.84
C SER A 29 4.42 -5.12 -15.65
N GLY A 30 4.51 -5.80 -14.49
CA GLY A 30 4.88 -5.17 -13.24
C GLY A 30 3.75 -4.36 -12.62
N ASP A 31 4.02 -3.86 -11.42
CA ASP A 31 3.04 -3.19 -10.55
C ASP A 31 2.57 -1.83 -11.11
N ALA A 32 3.50 -1.05 -11.66
CA ALA A 32 3.22 0.28 -12.21
C ALA A 32 2.16 0.27 -13.34
N ALA A 33 2.13 -0.79 -14.17
CA ALA A 33 1.13 -0.92 -15.22
C ALA A 33 -0.30 -1.15 -14.69
N MET A 34 -0.42 -1.50 -13.42
CA MET A 34 -1.68 -1.76 -12.72
C MET A 34 -2.04 -0.62 -11.74
N GLY A 35 -1.34 0.52 -11.79
CA GLY A 35 -1.56 1.67 -10.92
C GLY A 35 -0.74 1.64 -9.63
N GLY A 36 0.17 0.67 -9.47
CA GLY A 36 1.11 0.62 -8.36
C GLY A 36 2.44 1.35 -8.66
N LEU A 37 3.40 1.19 -7.75
CA LEU A 37 4.72 1.79 -7.83
C LEU A 37 5.56 1.15 -8.94
N ASP A 38 6.42 1.96 -9.56
CA ASP A 38 7.46 1.41 -10.43
C ASP A 38 8.60 0.76 -9.62
N ALA A 39 9.57 0.16 -10.31
CA ALA A 39 10.66 -0.56 -9.65
C ALA A 39 11.57 0.37 -8.83
N ALA A 40 11.78 1.62 -9.27
CA ALA A 40 12.62 2.60 -8.58
C ALA A 40 11.90 3.16 -7.35
N GLU A 41 10.61 3.43 -7.46
CA GLU A 41 9.73 3.85 -6.37
C GLU A 41 9.62 2.74 -5.30
N THR A 42 9.38 1.50 -5.72
CA THR A 42 9.37 0.34 -4.82
C THR A 42 10.69 0.19 -4.07
N ALA A 43 11.83 0.35 -4.75
CA ALA A 43 13.13 0.32 -4.12
C ALA A 43 13.32 1.44 -3.09
N ALA A 44 12.83 2.66 -3.41
CA ALA A 44 12.85 3.79 -2.49
C ALA A 44 12.09 3.49 -1.19
N VAL A 45 10.87 2.99 -1.28
CA VAL A 45 10.03 2.63 -0.12
C VAL A 45 10.71 1.52 0.70
N CYS A 46 11.27 0.50 0.03
CA CYS A 46 12.04 -0.55 0.69
C CYS A 46 13.26 -0.01 1.46
N ASP A 47 13.98 0.97 0.90
CA ASP A 47 15.13 1.57 1.57
C ASP A 47 14.71 2.41 2.78
N TRP A 48 13.64 3.16 2.67
CA TRP A 48 13.10 3.94 3.79
C TRP A 48 12.62 3.03 4.93
N ALA A 49 11.98 1.92 4.62
CA ALA A 49 11.52 0.95 5.62
C ALA A 49 12.67 0.26 6.39
N LYS A 50 13.91 0.26 5.86
CA LYS A 50 15.11 -0.25 6.54
C LYS A 50 15.75 0.76 7.51
N THR A 51 15.20 1.98 7.58
CA THR A 51 15.77 3.03 8.46
C THR A 51 15.75 2.57 9.91
N ALA A 52 16.85 2.82 10.63
CA ALA A 52 16.97 2.45 12.04
C ALA A 52 15.83 3.07 12.88
N GLY A 53 15.24 2.25 13.74
CA GLY A 53 14.12 2.64 14.59
C GLY A 53 12.74 2.36 13.99
N ILE A 54 12.64 1.87 12.76
CA ILE A 54 11.40 1.39 12.18
C ILE A 54 11.24 -0.11 12.47
N ASP A 55 10.21 -0.48 13.21
CA ASP A 55 9.84 -1.86 13.49
C ASP A 55 8.58 -2.29 12.74
N VAL A 56 7.75 -1.31 12.36
CA VAL A 56 6.48 -1.55 11.69
C VAL A 56 6.37 -0.68 10.44
N PHE A 57 6.03 -1.27 9.32
CA PHE A 57 5.61 -0.60 8.10
C PHE A 57 4.11 -0.81 7.91
N VAL A 58 3.38 0.28 7.75
CA VAL A 58 1.94 0.28 7.47
C VAL A 58 1.70 0.87 6.10
N GLU A 59 1.09 0.13 5.20
CA GLU A 59 0.65 0.59 3.90
C GLU A 59 -0.87 0.82 3.91
N ILE A 60 -1.30 2.02 3.56
CA ILE A 60 -2.70 2.40 3.38
C ILE A 60 -2.99 2.45 1.88
N GLY A 61 -3.93 1.62 1.41
CA GLY A 61 -4.18 1.44 -0.01
C GLY A 61 -3.22 0.43 -0.64
N THR A 62 -3.35 -0.83 -0.24
CA THR A 62 -2.38 -1.86 -0.67
C THR A 62 -2.64 -2.40 -2.07
N LEU A 63 -3.81 -2.14 -2.65
CA LEU A 63 -4.24 -2.67 -3.94
C LEU A 63 -4.06 -4.20 -4.00
N PHE A 64 -3.00 -4.68 -4.64
CA PHE A 64 -2.69 -6.12 -4.74
C PHE A 64 -1.58 -6.57 -3.79
N GLY A 65 -1.03 -5.69 -2.96
CA GLY A 65 -0.04 -6.03 -1.94
C GLY A 65 1.40 -6.19 -2.44
N PHE A 66 1.72 -5.71 -3.63
CA PHE A 66 3.07 -5.89 -4.18
C PHE A 66 4.11 -5.07 -3.43
N THR A 67 3.82 -3.82 -3.09
CA THR A 67 4.72 -2.94 -2.32
C THR A 67 4.93 -3.49 -0.91
N ALA A 68 3.86 -3.84 -0.19
CA ALA A 68 3.96 -4.48 1.13
C ALA A 68 4.82 -5.75 1.10
N ARG A 69 4.60 -6.60 0.09
CA ARG A 69 5.39 -7.83 -0.11
C ARG A 69 6.85 -7.53 -0.38
N ALA A 70 7.15 -6.52 -1.21
CA ALA A 70 8.51 -6.11 -1.52
C ALA A 70 9.23 -5.57 -0.28
N VAL A 71 8.56 -4.71 0.51
CA VAL A 71 9.07 -4.20 1.78
C VAL A 71 9.35 -5.35 2.75
N LYS A 72 8.45 -6.32 2.89
CA LYS A 72 8.67 -7.47 3.77
C LYS A 72 9.86 -8.31 3.34
N ALA A 73 10.05 -8.51 2.05
CA ALA A 73 11.21 -9.23 1.51
C ALA A 73 12.53 -8.47 1.73
N ALA A 74 12.51 -7.13 1.58
CA ALA A 74 13.68 -6.28 1.75
C ALA A 74 14.06 -6.04 3.21
N ALA A 75 13.08 -6.02 4.12
CA ALA A 75 13.23 -5.77 5.56
C ALA A 75 12.53 -6.88 6.38
N PRO A 76 13.08 -8.11 6.43
CA PRO A 76 12.39 -9.26 7.06
C PRO A 76 12.10 -9.07 8.55
N GLY A 77 12.89 -8.26 9.26
CA GLY A 77 12.69 -7.93 10.68
C GLY A 77 11.55 -6.95 10.95
N VAL A 78 11.09 -6.22 9.93
CA VAL A 78 10.00 -5.26 10.04
C VAL A 78 8.65 -6.00 9.97
N ARG A 79 7.73 -5.68 10.89
CA ARG A 79 6.33 -6.11 10.76
C ARG A 79 5.68 -5.28 9.67
N VAL A 80 5.05 -5.92 8.71
CA VAL A 80 4.38 -5.24 7.58
C VAL A 80 2.88 -5.47 7.68
N ILE A 81 2.13 -4.38 7.70
CA ILE A 81 0.66 -4.35 7.72
C ILE A 81 0.19 -3.66 6.45
N ALA A 82 -0.60 -4.35 5.66
CA ALA A 82 -1.22 -3.85 4.43
C ALA A 82 -2.71 -3.63 4.69
N VAL A 83 -3.21 -2.42 4.47
CA VAL A 83 -4.59 -2.02 4.76
C VAL A 83 -5.29 -1.62 3.47
N ASP A 84 -6.47 -2.15 3.23
CA ASP A 84 -7.30 -1.79 2.08
C ASP A 84 -8.78 -2.04 2.39
N ASN A 85 -9.68 -1.21 1.89
CA ASN A 85 -11.13 -1.42 1.96
C ASN A 85 -11.68 -2.13 0.71
N PHE A 86 -10.83 -2.37 -0.30
CA PHE A 86 -11.14 -3.04 -1.56
C PHE A 86 -12.29 -2.40 -2.37
N CYS A 87 -12.61 -1.12 -2.09
CA CYS A 87 -13.68 -0.41 -2.77
C CYS A 87 -13.26 0.12 -4.14
N TRP A 88 -11.97 0.45 -4.32
CA TRP A 88 -11.45 0.85 -5.63
C TRP A 88 -11.26 -0.36 -6.54
N ASN A 89 -11.89 -0.33 -7.70
CA ASN A 89 -11.94 -1.50 -8.57
C ASN A 89 -11.70 -1.15 -10.04
N PRO A 90 -10.45 -0.85 -10.42
CA PRO A 90 -10.11 -0.44 -11.78
C PRO A 90 -10.17 -1.59 -12.80
N PHE A 91 -10.24 -2.85 -12.34
CA PHE A 91 -10.12 -4.04 -13.19
C PHE A 91 -11.43 -4.83 -13.34
N GLY A 92 -12.57 -4.28 -12.88
CA GLY A 92 -13.86 -4.96 -12.91
C GLY A 92 -13.95 -6.17 -11.97
N LEU A 93 -13.10 -6.23 -10.95
CA LEU A 93 -13.19 -7.21 -9.87
C LEU A 93 -14.26 -6.75 -8.86
N THR A 94 -15.01 -7.66 -8.27
CA THR A 94 -15.78 -7.32 -7.07
C THR A 94 -14.83 -7.10 -5.88
N PRO A 95 -15.23 -6.36 -4.83
CA PRO A 95 -14.40 -6.19 -3.63
C PRO A 95 -13.86 -7.51 -3.07
N SER A 96 -14.72 -8.53 -3.00
CA SER A 96 -14.32 -9.86 -2.50
C SER A 96 -13.33 -10.58 -3.43
N GLN A 97 -13.42 -10.38 -4.73
CA GLN A 97 -12.45 -10.93 -5.69
C GLN A 97 -11.11 -10.22 -5.59
N HIS A 98 -11.13 -8.90 -5.42
CA HIS A 98 -9.93 -8.09 -5.21
C HIS A 98 -9.21 -8.53 -3.92
N GLU A 99 -9.92 -8.58 -2.82
CA GLU A 99 -9.37 -9.06 -1.54
C GLU A 99 -8.80 -10.48 -1.64
N ALA A 100 -9.54 -11.41 -2.27
CA ALA A 100 -9.07 -12.80 -2.44
C ALA A 100 -7.79 -12.88 -3.30
N PHE A 101 -7.67 -12.02 -4.30
CA PHE A 101 -6.45 -11.93 -5.11
C PHE A 101 -5.27 -11.39 -4.30
N THR A 102 -5.46 -10.29 -3.57
CA THR A 102 -4.44 -9.70 -2.69
C THR A 102 -3.98 -10.70 -1.63
N ARG A 103 -4.90 -11.43 -0.97
CA ARG A 103 -4.56 -12.51 -0.04
C ARG A 103 -3.67 -13.57 -0.67
N ARG A 104 -3.95 -13.96 -1.91
CA ARG A 104 -3.13 -14.94 -2.64
C ARG A 104 -1.74 -14.40 -2.98
N VAL A 105 -1.61 -13.12 -3.34
CA VAL A 105 -0.31 -12.47 -3.58
C VAL A 105 0.53 -12.44 -2.31
N LEU A 106 -0.10 -12.20 -1.17
CA LEU A 106 0.56 -12.08 0.13
C LEU A 106 0.76 -13.43 0.84
N GLU A 107 0.20 -14.53 0.33
CA GLU A 107 0.30 -15.86 0.95
C GLU A 107 1.77 -16.26 1.16
N GLY A 108 2.11 -16.64 2.39
CA GLY A 108 3.46 -17.04 2.78
C GLY A 108 4.50 -15.91 2.86
N SER A 109 4.11 -14.65 2.59
CA SER A 109 5.04 -13.51 2.66
C SER A 109 5.32 -13.04 4.09
N GLY A 110 4.42 -13.30 5.04
CA GLY A 110 4.48 -12.75 6.40
C GLY A 110 3.96 -11.30 6.51
N VAL A 111 3.25 -10.81 5.48
CA VAL A 111 2.50 -9.55 5.54
C VAL A 111 1.14 -9.78 6.17
N GLU A 112 0.76 -8.92 7.10
CA GLU A 112 -0.58 -8.89 7.69
C GLU A 112 -1.52 -8.07 6.80
N LEU A 113 -2.55 -8.70 6.23
CA LEU A 113 -3.57 -8.00 5.45
C LEU A 113 -4.76 -7.66 6.35
N VAL A 114 -5.12 -6.39 6.41
CA VAL A 114 -6.26 -5.86 7.16
C VAL A 114 -7.27 -5.27 6.18
N HIS A 115 -8.48 -5.82 6.19
CA HIS A 115 -9.62 -5.24 5.48
C HIS A 115 -10.24 -4.15 6.38
N ALA A 116 -9.97 -2.90 6.10
CA ALA A 116 -10.48 -1.76 6.85
C ALA A 116 -10.47 -0.48 6.00
N ASP A 117 -11.29 0.47 6.41
CA ASP A 117 -11.18 1.84 5.93
C ASP A 117 -9.94 2.52 6.50
N ALA A 118 -9.29 3.38 5.68
CA ALA A 118 -8.06 4.06 6.05
C ALA A 118 -8.21 4.90 7.33
N GLU A 119 -9.25 5.73 7.40
CA GLU A 119 -9.48 6.61 8.55
C GLU A 119 -9.78 5.79 9.81
N GLU A 120 -10.62 4.73 9.70
CA GLU A 120 -10.93 3.87 10.83
C GLU A 120 -9.69 3.17 11.39
N PHE A 121 -8.82 2.67 10.50
CA PHE A 121 -7.58 2.02 10.89
C PHE A 121 -6.61 3.01 11.54
N LEU A 122 -6.39 4.17 10.91
CA LEU A 122 -5.45 5.19 11.39
C LEU A 122 -5.89 5.82 12.72
N ALA A 123 -7.19 6.02 12.93
CA ALA A 123 -7.72 6.54 14.19
C ALA A 123 -7.44 5.62 15.40
N ARG A 124 -7.18 4.33 15.15
CA ARG A 124 -6.88 3.32 16.15
C ARG A 124 -5.44 2.79 16.07
N LEU A 125 -4.56 3.49 15.39
CA LEU A 125 -3.19 3.03 15.14
C LEU A 125 -2.43 2.75 16.44
N SER A 126 -2.55 3.65 17.42
CA SER A 126 -1.88 3.53 18.72
C SER A 126 -2.36 2.34 19.56
N ASP A 127 -3.56 1.81 19.31
CA ASP A 127 -4.08 0.62 19.99
C ASP A 127 -3.42 -0.67 19.46
N ARG A 128 -2.79 -0.59 18.29
CA ARG A 128 -2.26 -1.76 17.55
C ARG A 128 -0.74 -1.87 17.58
N LEU A 129 -0.05 -0.75 17.72
CA LEU A 129 1.41 -0.68 17.62
C LEU A 129 1.96 0.59 18.30
N ASP A 130 3.30 0.67 18.51
CA ASP A 130 3.95 1.92 18.90
C ASP A 130 4.14 2.81 17.65
N PRO A 131 3.40 3.91 17.52
CA PRO A 131 3.44 4.75 16.32
C PRO A 131 4.82 5.40 16.09
N ARG A 132 5.60 5.60 17.15
CA ARG A 132 6.94 6.21 17.06
C ARG A 132 7.96 5.31 16.38
N ARG A 133 7.67 4.00 16.29
CA ARG A 133 8.47 2.99 15.61
C ARG A 133 7.85 2.53 14.29
N ALA A 134 6.81 3.25 13.84
CA ALA A 134 6.13 2.97 12.60
C ALA A 134 6.54 3.94 11.49
N MET A 135 6.61 3.41 10.27
CA MET A 135 6.54 4.15 9.03
C MET A 135 5.17 3.89 8.42
N VAL A 136 4.42 4.96 8.13
CA VAL A 136 3.13 4.87 7.44
C VAL A 136 3.30 5.37 6.02
N PHE A 137 2.91 4.54 5.05
CA PHE A 137 2.91 4.84 3.62
C PHE A 137 1.46 5.00 3.13
N LEU A 138 1.13 6.21 2.66
CA LEU A 138 -0.21 6.61 2.22
C LEU A 138 -0.30 6.52 0.70
N ASP A 139 -1.06 5.57 0.19
CA ASP A 139 -1.28 5.32 -1.24
C ASP A 139 -2.74 4.87 -1.51
N GLY A 140 -3.68 5.33 -0.68
CA GLY A 140 -5.10 4.97 -0.76
C GLY A 140 -5.89 5.97 -1.58
N SER A 141 -6.35 7.05 -0.96
CA SER A 141 -7.03 8.15 -1.64
C SER A 141 -6.03 9.17 -2.19
N HIS A 142 -6.39 9.78 -3.32
CA HIS A 142 -5.60 10.85 -3.91
C HIS A 142 -6.32 12.20 -3.84
N ALA A 143 -7.53 12.24 -3.24
CA ALA A 143 -8.27 13.47 -3.02
C ALA A 143 -7.64 14.28 -1.89
N TYR A 144 -7.55 15.60 -2.07
CA TYR A 144 -6.91 16.50 -1.11
C TYR A 144 -7.43 16.35 0.32
N GLU A 145 -8.75 16.31 0.50
CA GLU A 145 -9.36 16.27 1.84
C GLU A 145 -9.06 14.94 2.56
N ASP A 146 -9.08 13.83 1.83
CA ASP A 146 -8.81 12.51 2.39
C ASP A 146 -7.35 12.40 2.80
N VAL A 147 -6.41 12.74 1.90
CA VAL A 147 -4.96 12.70 2.19
C VAL A 147 -4.62 13.62 3.37
N ARG A 148 -5.18 14.84 3.40
CA ARG A 148 -4.99 15.76 4.51
C ARG A 148 -5.46 15.13 5.83
N ARG A 149 -6.63 14.51 5.85
CA ARG A 149 -7.20 13.87 7.02
C ARG A 149 -6.39 12.66 7.48
N GLU A 150 -5.96 11.81 6.56
CA GLU A 150 -5.07 10.68 6.85
C GLU A 150 -3.75 11.17 7.48
N ILE A 151 -3.13 12.21 6.94
CA ILE A 151 -1.92 12.82 7.51
C ILE A 151 -2.19 13.36 8.93
N GLU A 152 -3.30 14.03 9.16
CA GLU A 152 -3.66 14.54 10.49
C GLU A 152 -3.84 13.40 11.51
N LEU A 153 -4.46 12.28 11.12
CA LEU A 153 -4.60 11.09 11.97
C LEU A 153 -3.24 10.47 12.31
N VAL A 154 -2.37 10.33 11.32
CA VAL A 154 -1.01 9.81 11.50
C VAL A 154 -0.18 10.68 12.43
N LYS A 155 -0.28 12.02 12.29
CA LYS A 155 0.37 12.99 13.21
C LYS A 155 -0.18 12.88 14.63
N THR A 156 -1.50 12.82 14.76
CA THR A 156 -2.16 12.71 16.08
C THR A 156 -1.79 11.43 16.79
N ALA A 157 -1.61 10.33 16.05
CA ALA A 157 -1.11 9.07 16.59
C ALA A 157 0.36 9.14 17.05
N GLY A 158 1.13 10.14 16.61
CA GLY A 158 2.55 10.30 16.97
C GLY A 158 3.51 9.52 16.08
N VAL A 159 3.12 9.21 14.85
CA VAL A 159 4.00 8.58 13.86
C VAL A 159 5.11 9.54 13.48
N ARG A 160 6.37 9.05 13.49
CA ARG A 160 7.54 9.87 13.18
C ARG A 160 7.96 9.83 11.72
N VAL A 161 7.59 8.80 10.99
CA VAL A 161 7.94 8.64 9.58
C VAL A 161 6.66 8.46 8.77
N VAL A 162 6.29 9.48 8.03
CA VAL A 162 5.15 9.49 7.12
C VAL A 162 5.68 9.54 5.70
N SER A 163 5.11 8.76 4.84
CA SER A 163 5.48 8.69 3.43
C SER A 163 4.26 8.40 2.59
N GLY A 164 4.37 8.47 1.29
CA GLY A 164 3.28 8.14 0.39
C GLY A 164 3.66 8.26 -1.06
N HIS A 165 2.68 8.15 -1.92
CA HIS A 165 2.82 8.21 -3.37
C HIS A 165 2.16 9.46 -3.96
N ASP A 166 2.27 9.65 -5.28
CA ASP A 166 1.64 10.70 -6.08
C ASP A 166 2.03 12.16 -5.75
N PHE A 167 3.13 12.39 -5.06
CA PHE A 167 3.66 13.73 -4.89
C PHE A 167 4.20 14.28 -6.22
N GLY A 168 3.83 15.50 -6.56
CA GLY A 168 4.14 16.11 -7.85
C GLY A 168 3.16 15.76 -8.97
N ASN A 169 2.20 14.88 -8.75
CA ASN A 169 1.17 14.54 -9.73
C ASN A 169 0.08 15.64 -9.78
N PRO A 170 -0.04 16.39 -10.91
CA PRO A 170 -0.97 17.51 -10.99
C PRO A 170 -2.45 17.09 -11.04
N ARG A 171 -2.74 15.80 -11.21
CA ARG A 171 -4.11 15.27 -11.26
C ARG A 171 -4.71 15.07 -9.88
N PHE A 172 -3.89 15.03 -8.84
CA PHE A 172 -4.27 14.65 -7.49
C PHE A 172 -4.03 15.76 -6.47
N GLY A 173 -4.70 15.67 -5.34
CA GLY A 173 -4.57 16.63 -4.25
C GLY A 173 -3.39 16.37 -3.31
N VAL A 174 -2.63 15.29 -3.53
CA VAL A 174 -1.57 14.81 -2.63
C VAL A 174 -0.51 15.87 -2.35
N THR A 175 0.07 16.46 -3.40
CA THR A 175 1.13 17.48 -3.27
C THR A 175 0.68 18.63 -2.36
N ARG A 176 -0.53 19.13 -2.59
CA ARG A 176 -1.10 20.22 -1.79
C ARG A 176 -1.34 19.79 -0.34
N ALA A 177 -1.93 18.62 -0.13
CA ALA A 177 -2.20 18.10 1.22
C ALA A 177 -0.90 17.91 2.03
N VAL A 178 0.14 17.34 1.42
CA VAL A 178 1.46 17.16 2.05
C VAL A 178 2.09 18.52 2.40
N ALA A 179 2.16 19.44 1.42
CA ALA A 179 2.79 20.74 1.63
C ALA A 179 2.10 21.57 2.74
N GLU A 180 0.77 21.56 2.78
CA GLU A 180 0.00 22.33 3.79
C GLU A 180 0.03 21.70 5.19
N THR A 181 0.15 20.36 5.32
CA THR A 181 0.09 19.67 6.61
C THR A 181 1.44 19.30 7.20
N LEU A 182 2.43 18.99 6.35
CA LEU A 182 3.75 18.51 6.75
C LEU A 182 4.89 19.43 6.29
N GLY A 183 4.62 20.39 5.40
CA GLY A 183 5.65 21.14 4.68
C GLY A 183 6.29 20.29 3.56
N GLU A 184 7.43 20.77 3.05
CA GLU A 184 8.17 20.06 2.00
C GLU A 184 8.65 18.68 2.50
N PRO A 185 8.57 17.63 1.66
CA PRO A 185 9.16 16.34 1.97
C PRO A 185 10.67 16.43 2.26
N ASP A 186 11.19 15.54 3.10
CA ASP A 186 12.63 15.44 3.37
C ASP A 186 13.35 14.62 2.30
N ASP A 187 12.65 13.72 1.60
CA ASP A 187 13.14 12.94 0.47
C ASP A 187 12.01 12.70 -0.54
N THR A 188 12.35 12.71 -1.82
CA THR A 188 11.42 12.35 -2.92
C THR A 188 12.14 11.48 -3.93
N ARG A 189 11.51 10.38 -4.35
CA ARG A 189 12.04 9.46 -5.38
C ARG A 189 10.90 9.03 -6.30
N GLY A 190 10.95 9.48 -7.55
CA GLY A 190 9.79 9.41 -8.43
C GLY A 190 8.65 10.25 -7.87
N MET A 191 7.47 9.69 -7.79
CA MET A 191 6.31 10.30 -7.12
C MET A 191 6.19 9.89 -5.64
N CYS A 192 7.07 9.07 -5.13
CA CYS A 192 7.11 8.76 -3.71
C CYS A 192 7.73 9.91 -2.90
N TRP A 193 7.20 10.16 -1.73
CA TRP A 193 7.65 11.18 -0.79
C TRP A 193 7.82 10.61 0.61
N LEU A 194 8.70 11.24 1.39
CA LEU A 194 8.93 10.89 2.78
C LEU A 194 9.10 12.14 3.61
N LYS A 195 8.48 12.16 4.79
CA LYS A 195 8.63 13.18 5.83
C LYS A 195 8.92 12.54 7.18
N ARG A 196 9.93 13.06 7.86
CA ARG A 196 10.20 12.74 9.27
C ARG A 196 9.64 13.84 10.13
N ALA A 197 8.83 13.48 11.13
CA ALA A 197 8.46 14.44 12.16
C ALA A 197 9.73 14.83 12.93
N GLY A 198 9.97 16.12 13.11
CA GLY A 198 11.06 16.61 13.97
C GLY A 198 10.93 16.06 15.39
N GLU A 199 12.06 15.89 16.06
CA GLU A 199 12.13 15.55 17.49
C GLU A 199 11.48 16.62 18.35
#